data_4d2167008eceb49c287b49621ebc9d19
#
_entry.id   4d2167008eceb49c287b49621ebc9d19
#
_cell.length_a   1.000
_cell.length_b   1.000
_cell.length_c   1.000
_cell.angle_alpha   90.00
_cell.angle_beta   90.00
_cell.angle_gamma   90.00
#
_symmetry.space_group_name_H-M   'P 1'
#
loop_
_entity.id
_entity.type
_entity.pdbx_description
1 polymer ?
#
loop_
_entity_poly.entity_id
_entity_poly.type
_entity_poly.pdbx_seq_one_letter_code
_entity_poly.pdbx_strand_id
1 'polypeptide(L)'
;MLEGKDLACVRGERTLFSHLNFTLNEGELLLVQGANGSGKTSLLRMVCGLLTPEFGEILWRGEEIGAARETYHAEMAYFGHAPAVKEDLSASENLDFSCRLAGIPVSSDEVKGALGHLGLGHCLNLPTKSLSQGQRRRVALARLMLVKARLWILDEPLTALDQAALQLVQTLIGEHLRQGGMAMMTTHQPVAITGIVPKTLSLTP
;
A
#
# COMPACT_ATOMS: atom_id res chain seq x y z
N MET A 1 7.63 10.85 -9.66
CA MET A 1 6.27 11.33 -9.99
C MET A 1 5.49 10.19 -10.61
N LEU A 2 4.26 9.97 -10.15
CA LEU A 2 3.26 9.05 -10.71
C LEU A 2 2.11 9.90 -11.25
N GLU A 3 1.64 9.60 -12.47
CA GLU A 3 0.53 10.31 -13.10
C GLU A 3 -0.49 9.31 -13.65
N GLY A 4 -1.77 9.64 -13.52
CA GLY A 4 -2.87 9.00 -14.23
C GLY A 4 -3.49 10.03 -15.18
N LYS A 5 -3.64 9.68 -16.46
CA LYS A 5 -4.16 10.59 -17.50
C LYS A 5 -5.39 9.98 -18.15
N ASP A 6 -6.49 10.69 -18.07
CA ASP A 6 -7.77 10.36 -18.69
C ASP A 6 -8.25 8.93 -18.43
N LEU A 7 -8.04 8.43 -17.20
CA LEU A 7 -8.33 7.04 -16.85
C LEU A 7 -9.82 6.76 -16.82
N ALA A 8 -10.22 5.63 -17.39
CA ALA A 8 -11.56 5.08 -17.27
C ALA A 8 -11.53 3.63 -16.79
N CYS A 9 -12.50 3.26 -15.97
CA CYS A 9 -12.70 1.92 -15.45
C CYS A 9 -14.14 1.46 -15.70
N VAL A 10 -14.26 0.35 -16.43
CA VAL A 10 -15.54 -0.31 -16.69
C VAL A 10 -15.51 -1.71 -16.07
N ARG A 11 -16.59 -2.13 -15.44
CA ARG A 11 -16.77 -3.47 -14.87
C ARG A 11 -18.13 -4.02 -15.26
N GLY A 12 -18.12 -5.02 -16.17
CA GLY A 12 -19.34 -5.47 -16.84
C GLY A 12 -19.94 -4.32 -17.65
N GLU A 13 -21.19 -3.98 -17.40
CA GLU A 13 -21.88 -2.87 -18.07
C GLU A 13 -21.78 -1.54 -17.30
N ARG A 14 -21.08 -1.51 -16.18
CA ARG A 14 -21.01 -0.34 -15.29
C ARG A 14 -19.68 0.40 -15.43
N THR A 15 -19.73 1.68 -15.82
CA THR A 15 -18.62 2.61 -15.68
C THR A 15 -18.48 3.00 -14.21
N LEU A 16 -17.29 2.74 -13.63
CA LEU A 16 -16.99 3.08 -12.24
C LEU A 16 -16.48 4.52 -12.14
N PHE A 17 -15.64 4.93 -13.08
CA PHE A 17 -15.17 6.30 -13.25
C PHE A 17 -14.66 6.49 -14.69
N SER A 18 -14.64 7.74 -15.15
CA SER A 18 -14.09 8.17 -16.44
C SER A 18 -13.40 9.52 -16.30
N HIS A 19 -12.52 9.84 -17.25
CA HIS A 19 -11.77 11.10 -17.31
C HIS A 19 -11.01 11.44 -16.03
N LEU A 20 -10.57 10.39 -15.29
CA LEU A 20 -9.87 10.57 -14.02
C LEU A 20 -8.41 10.95 -14.27
N ASN A 21 -8.00 12.08 -13.67
CA ASN A 21 -6.64 12.56 -13.74
C ASN A 21 -6.09 12.75 -12.34
N PHE A 22 -4.82 12.39 -12.13
CA PHE A 22 -4.13 12.66 -10.88
C PHE A 22 -2.63 12.75 -11.08
N THR A 23 -1.96 13.41 -10.14
CA THR A 23 -0.50 13.47 -10.04
C THR A 23 -0.10 13.28 -8.58
N LEU A 24 0.90 12.44 -8.36
CA LEU A 24 1.49 12.15 -7.05
C LEU A 24 3.00 12.36 -7.13
N ASN A 25 3.51 13.31 -6.34
CA ASN A 25 4.92 13.66 -6.28
C ASN A 25 5.60 13.07 -5.03
N GLU A 26 6.93 13.15 -4.99
CA GLU A 26 7.73 12.74 -3.82
C GLU A 26 7.30 13.51 -2.56
N GLY A 27 7.20 12.80 -1.45
CA GLY A 27 6.73 13.33 -0.17
C GLY A 27 5.21 13.47 -0.05
N GLU A 28 4.43 13.14 -1.07
CA GLU A 28 2.99 13.33 -1.07
C GLU A 28 2.22 12.04 -0.73
N LEU A 29 1.08 12.24 -0.06
CA LEU A 29 0.04 11.24 0.18
C LEU A 29 -1.20 11.58 -0.63
N LEU A 30 -1.65 10.66 -1.47
CA LEU A 30 -2.91 10.77 -2.22
C LEU A 30 -3.95 9.83 -1.61
N LEU A 31 -5.01 10.40 -1.01
CA LEU A 31 -6.15 9.66 -0.50
C LEU A 31 -7.20 9.49 -1.59
N VAL A 32 -7.47 8.24 -1.95
CA VAL A 32 -8.55 7.91 -2.88
C VAL A 32 -9.84 7.73 -2.10
N GLN A 33 -10.81 8.60 -2.36
CA GLN A 33 -12.11 8.63 -1.70
C GLN A 33 -13.26 8.32 -2.66
N GLY A 34 -14.37 7.87 -2.13
CA GLY A 34 -15.57 7.54 -2.88
C GLY A 34 -16.43 6.51 -2.16
N ALA A 35 -17.67 6.35 -2.58
CA ALA A 35 -18.60 5.36 -2.03
C ALA A 35 -18.08 3.93 -2.21
N ASN A 36 -18.65 2.98 -1.47
CA ASN A 36 -18.36 1.56 -1.72
C ASN A 36 -18.80 1.20 -3.13
N GLY A 37 -17.92 0.49 -3.85
CA GLY A 37 -18.15 0.13 -5.26
C GLY A 37 -17.85 1.23 -6.27
N SER A 38 -17.31 2.40 -5.87
CA SER A 38 -16.91 3.47 -6.80
C SER A 38 -15.64 3.18 -7.61
N GLY A 39 -14.96 2.07 -7.34
CA GLY A 39 -13.75 1.70 -8.09
C GLY A 39 -12.43 1.99 -7.39
N LYS A 40 -12.41 2.34 -6.09
CA LYS A 40 -11.17 2.63 -5.35
C LYS A 40 -10.12 1.52 -5.50
N THR A 41 -10.46 0.28 -5.14
CA THR A 41 -9.57 -0.88 -5.30
C THR A 41 -9.21 -1.14 -6.77
N SER A 42 -10.13 -0.87 -7.71
CA SER A 42 -9.84 -0.99 -9.16
C SER A 42 -8.78 0.01 -9.59
N LEU A 43 -8.87 1.27 -9.15
CA LEU A 43 -7.84 2.27 -9.41
C LEU A 43 -6.49 1.85 -8.83
N LEU A 44 -6.45 1.40 -7.55
CA LEU A 44 -5.19 0.93 -6.97
C LEU A 44 -4.60 -0.25 -7.75
N ARG A 45 -5.44 -1.19 -8.21
CA ARG A 45 -4.99 -2.31 -9.05
C ARG A 45 -4.50 -1.87 -10.42
N MET A 46 -5.09 -0.84 -11.03
CA MET A 46 -4.58 -0.23 -12.26
C MET A 46 -3.19 0.36 -12.04
N VAL A 47 -3.01 1.13 -10.96
CA VAL A 47 -1.72 1.69 -10.58
C VAL A 47 -0.70 0.57 -10.32
N CYS A 48 -1.09 -0.56 -9.76
CA CYS A 48 -0.21 -1.71 -9.60
C CYS A 48 0.09 -2.47 -10.91
N GLY A 49 -0.51 -2.10 -12.04
CA GLY A 49 -0.41 -2.86 -13.29
C GLY A 49 -1.12 -4.23 -13.26
N LEU A 50 -2.02 -4.44 -12.26
CA LEU A 50 -2.83 -5.66 -12.09
C LEU A 50 -4.17 -5.59 -12.84
N LEU A 51 -4.51 -4.43 -13.34
CA LEU A 51 -5.71 -4.15 -14.11
C LEU A 51 -5.38 -3.10 -15.16
N THR A 52 -5.76 -3.36 -16.41
CA THR A 52 -5.60 -2.38 -17.50
C THR A 52 -6.78 -1.39 -17.45
N PRO A 53 -6.54 -0.08 -17.56
CA PRO A 53 -7.62 0.88 -17.72
C PRO A 53 -8.33 0.67 -19.06
N GLU A 54 -9.63 1.00 -19.14
CA GLU A 54 -10.39 0.98 -20.41
C GLU A 54 -9.91 2.07 -21.36
N PHE A 55 -9.61 3.25 -20.83
CA PHE A 55 -9.00 4.38 -21.52
C PHE A 55 -7.98 5.04 -20.59
N GLY A 56 -7.06 5.79 -21.23
CA GLY A 56 -6.03 6.54 -20.54
C GLY A 56 -4.78 5.72 -20.24
N GLU A 57 -3.86 6.36 -19.58
CA GLU A 57 -2.53 5.79 -19.29
C GLU A 57 -2.07 6.14 -17.87
N ILE A 58 -1.21 5.29 -17.33
CA ILE A 58 -0.54 5.53 -16.05
C ILE A 58 0.95 5.63 -16.32
N LEU A 59 1.55 6.74 -15.89
CA LEU A 59 2.95 7.05 -16.13
C LEU A 59 3.73 7.05 -14.82
N TRP A 60 4.87 6.40 -14.83
CA TRP A 60 5.90 6.49 -13.80
C TRP A 60 7.08 7.24 -14.35
N ARG A 61 7.36 8.44 -13.78
CA ARG A 61 8.44 9.34 -14.27
C ARG A 61 8.34 9.68 -15.75
N GLY A 62 7.12 9.78 -16.26
CA GLY A 62 6.86 10.13 -17.66
C GLY A 62 6.86 8.95 -18.64
N GLU A 63 7.13 7.73 -18.17
CA GLU A 63 7.10 6.50 -18.95
C GLU A 63 5.90 5.63 -18.56
N GLU A 64 5.21 5.02 -19.52
CA GLU A 64 4.06 4.16 -19.25
C GLU A 64 4.48 2.95 -18.41
N ILE A 65 3.73 2.66 -17.33
CA ILE A 65 4.05 1.57 -16.39
C ILE A 65 4.09 0.19 -17.05
N GLY A 66 3.37 -0.01 -18.14
CA GLY A 66 3.38 -1.23 -18.94
C GLY A 66 4.70 -1.42 -19.70
N ALA A 67 5.29 -0.33 -20.22
CA ALA A 67 6.57 -0.33 -20.92
C ALA A 67 7.76 -0.48 -19.96
N ALA A 68 7.68 0.17 -18.78
CA ALA A 68 8.72 0.15 -17.74
C ALA A 68 8.45 -0.88 -16.62
N ARG A 69 7.78 -1.99 -16.92
CA ARG A 69 7.20 -2.89 -15.92
C ARG A 69 8.17 -3.37 -14.83
N GLU A 70 9.36 -3.81 -15.20
CA GLU A 70 10.34 -4.34 -14.24
C GLU A 70 10.85 -3.25 -13.30
N THR A 71 11.26 -2.11 -13.83
CA THR A 71 11.76 -0.97 -13.05
C THR A 71 10.67 -0.36 -12.18
N TYR A 72 9.45 -0.27 -12.69
CA TYR A 72 8.30 0.21 -11.94
C TYR A 72 7.98 -0.70 -10.75
N HIS A 73 7.88 -2.01 -10.97
CA HIS A 73 7.56 -2.96 -9.89
C HIS A 73 8.68 -3.08 -8.86
N ALA A 74 9.95 -2.86 -9.24
CA ALA A 74 11.05 -2.80 -8.29
C ALA A 74 10.97 -1.60 -7.33
N GLU A 75 10.32 -0.53 -7.75
CA GLU A 75 10.15 0.70 -6.96
C GLU A 75 8.77 0.83 -6.28
N MET A 76 7.88 -0.15 -6.45
CA MET A 76 6.52 -0.12 -5.92
C MET A 76 6.28 -1.24 -4.92
N ALA A 77 5.56 -0.94 -3.83
CA ALA A 77 5.03 -1.92 -2.90
C ALA A 77 3.51 -1.81 -2.80
N TYR A 78 2.83 -2.95 -2.93
CA TYR A 78 1.38 -3.03 -2.79
C TYR A 78 1.00 -3.73 -1.49
N PHE A 79 0.10 -3.11 -0.75
CA PHE A 79 -0.61 -3.67 0.39
C PHE A 79 -2.10 -3.76 0.04
N GLY A 80 -2.58 -4.98 -0.21
CA GLY A 80 -3.96 -5.24 -0.60
C GLY A 80 -4.93 -5.29 0.59
N HIS A 81 -6.21 -5.37 0.29
CA HIS A 81 -7.28 -5.40 1.30
C HIS A 81 -7.14 -6.58 2.27
N ALA A 82 -6.83 -7.77 1.79
CA ALA A 82 -6.54 -8.94 2.62
C ALA A 82 -5.03 -8.98 2.95
N PRO A 83 -4.65 -9.11 4.23
CA PRO A 83 -3.26 -9.32 4.58
C PRO A 83 -2.78 -10.66 4.00
N ALA A 84 -1.73 -10.62 3.18
CA ALA A 84 -1.17 -11.81 2.54
C ALA A 84 -0.21 -12.52 3.52
N VAL A 85 -0.73 -13.00 4.66
CA VAL A 85 0.01 -13.75 5.67
C VAL A 85 -0.42 -15.23 5.65
N LYS A 86 0.54 -16.12 5.80
CA LYS A 86 0.34 -17.57 5.91
C LYS A 86 0.09 -17.92 7.37
N GLU A 87 -1.07 -18.50 7.65
CA GLU A 87 -1.56 -18.71 9.03
C GLU A 87 -0.70 -19.66 9.86
N ASP A 88 -0.05 -20.64 9.25
CA ASP A 88 0.79 -21.62 9.93
C ASP A 88 2.24 -21.14 10.17
N LEU A 89 2.66 -20.07 9.50
CA LEU A 89 3.95 -19.45 9.74
C LEU A 89 3.87 -18.43 10.87
N SER A 90 4.96 -18.29 11.62
CA SER A 90 5.12 -17.23 12.60
C SER A 90 5.18 -15.83 11.93
N ALA A 91 5.08 -14.77 12.74
CA ALA A 91 5.22 -13.40 12.24
C ALA A 91 6.57 -13.19 11.54
N SER A 92 7.66 -13.67 12.14
CA SER A 92 9.01 -13.55 11.57
C SER A 92 9.16 -14.37 10.28
N GLU A 93 8.68 -15.61 10.25
CA GLU A 93 8.74 -16.45 9.05
C GLU A 93 7.90 -15.89 7.90
N ASN A 94 6.73 -15.29 8.17
CA ASN A 94 5.93 -14.62 7.14
C ASN A 94 6.69 -13.48 6.49
N LEU A 95 7.40 -12.68 7.29
CA LEU A 95 8.15 -11.54 6.79
C LEU A 95 9.37 -12.00 5.97
N ASP A 96 10.16 -12.93 6.50
CA ASP A 96 11.30 -13.55 5.80
C ASP A 96 10.87 -14.19 4.49
N PHE A 97 9.81 -15.00 4.51
CA PHE A 97 9.24 -15.64 3.33
C PHE A 97 8.82 -14.61 2.26
N SER A 98 8.11 -13.56 2.68
CA SER A 98 7.64 -12.52 1.75
C SER A 98 8.78 -11.74 1.11
N CYS A 99 9.85 -11.46 1.86
CA CYS A 99 11.05 -10.78 1.36
C CYS A 99 11.84 -11.68 0.41
N ARG A 100 12.04 -12.95 0.77
CA ARG A 100 12.72 -13.93 -0.12
C ARG A 100 11.97 -14.12 -1.44
N LEU A 101 10.64 -14.20 -1.38
CA LEU A 101 9.81 -14.33 -2.60
C LEU A 101 9.96 -13.10 -3.51
N ALA A 102 10.18 -11.93 -2.93
CA ALA A 102 10.46 -10.69 -3.68
C ALA A 102 11.95 -10.53 -4.08
N GLY A 103 12.81 -11.52 -3.79
CA GLY A 103 14.24 -11.43 -4.08
C GLY A 103 15.01 -10.47 -3.16
N ILE A 104 14.45 -10.10 -2.02
CA ILE A 104 15.02 -9.13 -1.08
C ILE A 104 15.70 -9.91 0.06
N PRO A 105 17.04 -9.88 0.15
CA PRO A 105 17.73 -10.48 1.28
C PRO A 105 17.47 -9.66 2.54
N VAL A 106 17.05 -10.32 3.62
CA VAL A 106 16.83 -9.71 4.94
C VAL A 106 17.49 -10.54 6.03
N SER A 107 18.06 -9.87 7.00
CA SER A 107 18.58 -10.50 8.21
C SER A 107 17.49 -10.70 9.26
N SER A 108 17.73 -11.63 10.20
CA SER A 108 16.81 -11.86 11.33
C SER A 108 16.61 -10.58 12.17
N ASP A 109 17.62 -9.74 12.29
CA ASP A 109 17.54 -8.52 13.09
C ASP A 109 16.73 -7.42 12.39
N GLU A 110 16.81 -7.31 11.05
CA GLU A 110 15.94 -6.41 10.28
C GLU A 110 14.47 -6.85 10.39
N VAL A 111 14.19 -8.16 10.30
CA VAL A 111 12.84 -8.70 10.49
C VAL A 111 12.31 -8.40 11.90
N LYS A 112 13.11 -8.64 12.94
CA LYS A 112 12.73 -8.31 14.33
C LYS A 112 12.52 -6.82 14.53
N GLY A 113 13.39 -5.99 13.95
CA GLY A 113 13.27 -4.53 14.00
C GLY A 113 11.97 -4.03 13.38
N ALA A 114 11.63 -4.51 12.17
CA ALA A 114 10.40 -4.14 11.48
C ALA A 114 9.14 -4.54 12.26
N LEU A 115 9.12 -5.76 12.83
CA LEU A 115 8.01 -6.22 13.67
C LEU A 115 7.94 -5.44 14.98
N GLY A 116 9.09 -5.17 15.62
CA GLY A 116 9.17 -4.38 16.84
C GLY A 116 8.64 -2.97 16.65
N HIS A 117 8.97 -2.32 15.54
CA HIS A 117 8.47 -0.97 15.19
C HIS A 117 6.95 -0.90 15.12
N LEU A 118 6.30 -1.96 14.67
CA LEU A 118 4.84 -2.08 14.66
C LEU A 118 4.24 -2.72 15.91
N GLY A 119 5.00 -2.78 17.03
CA GLY A 119 4.52 -3.26 18.31
C GLY A 119 4.30 -4.78 18.38
N LEU A 120 5.00 -5.56 17.53
CA LEU A 120 4.86 -7.02 17.44
C LEU A 120 6.06 -7.79 18.01
N GLY A 121 6.96 -7.11 18.74
CA GLY A 121 8.16 -7.72 19.31
C GLY A 121 7.88 -8.87 20.29
N HIS A 122 6.68 -8.91 20.89
CA HIS A 122 6.25 -9.96 21.83
C HIS A 122 5.69 -11.23 21.15
N CYS A 123 5.46 -11.20 19.83
CA CYS A 123 4.81 -12.31 19.10
C CYS A 123 5.60 -12.79 17.87
N LEU A 124 6.91 -12.53 17.83
CA LEU A 124 7.78 -12.83 16.68
C LEU A 124 7.66 -14.28 16.20
N ASN A 125 7.63 -15.22 17.13
CA ASN A 125 7.65 -16.66 16.89
C ASN A 125 6.26 -17.33 17.01
N LEU A 126 5.20 -16.55 17.23
CA LEU A 126 3.85 -17.07 17.29
C LEU A 126 3.29 -17.29 15.89
N PRO A 127 2.65 -18.45 15.61
CA PRO A 127 1.92 -18.67 14.38
C PRO A 127 0.88 -17.58 14.16
N THR A 128 0.78 -17.04 12.94
CA THR A 128 -0.10 -15.89 12.70
C THR A 128 -1.58 -16.22 12.85
N LYS A 129 -1.99 -17.51 12.82
CA LYS A 129 -3.35 -17.93 13.16
C LYS A 129 -3.75 -17.59 14.61
N SER A 130 -2.79 -17.51 15.54
CA SER A 130 -3.03 -17.13 16.94
C SER A 130 -3.05 -15.61 17.15
N LEU A 131 -2.73 -14.82 16.14
CA LEU A 131 -2.72 -13.36 16.20
C LEU A 131 -4.11 -12.78 15.92
N SER A 132 -4.42 -11.64 16.53
CA SER A 132 -5.62 -10.87 16.19
C SER A 132 -5.56 -10.37 14.74
N GLN A 133 -6.70 -9.99 14.18
CA GLN A 133 -6.77 -9.44 12.82
C GLN A 133 -5.87 -8.20 12.67
N GLY A 134 -5.86 -7.30 13.66
CA GLY A 134 -5.01 -6.12 13.66
C GLY A 134 -3.52 -6.47 13.75
N GLN A 135 -3.14 -7.50 14.53
CA GLN A 135 -1.77 -7.98 14.57
C GLN A 135 -1.33 -8.59 13.24
N ARG A 136 -2.15 -9.45 12.63
CA ARG A 136 -1.88 -10.01 11.29
C ARG A 136 -1.70 -8.91 10.24
N ARG A 137 -2.53 -7.86 10.32
CA ARG A 137 -2.43 -6.72 9.43
C ARG A 137 -1.10 -5.96 9.60
N ARG A 138 -0.67 -5.76 10.86
CA ARG A 138 0.64 -5.15 11.15
C ARG A 138 1.82 -6.02 10.71
N VAL A 139 1.72 -7.36 10.81
CA VAL A 139 2.75 -8.25 10.22
C VAL A 139 2.90 -8.00 8.71
N ALA A 140 1.78 -7.93 7.97
CA ALA A 140 1.83 -7.65 6.54
C ALA A 140 2.37 -6.25 6.21
N LEU A 141 2.03 -5.23 7.03
CA LEU A 141 2.53 -3.86 6.86
C LEU A 141 4.04 -3.75 7.17
N ALA A 142 4.57 -4.56 8.10
CA ALA A 142 5.99 -4.56 8.43
C ALA A 142 6.89 -4.85 7.21
N ARG A 143 6.38 -5.56 6.19
CA ARG A 143 7.10 -5.79 4.94
C ARG A 143 7.47 -4.48 4.22
N LEU A 144 6.64 -3.44 4.33
CA LEU A 144 6.90 -2.15 3.70
C LEU A 144 8.21 -1.51 4.18
N MET A 145 8.63 -1.79 5.40
CA MET A 145 9.90 -1.30 5.96
C MET A 145 11.13 -2.00 5.37
N LEU A 146 10.96 -3.24 4.93
CA LEU A 146 12.04 -4.08 4.40
C LEU A 146 12.18 -3.95 2.87
N VAL A 147 11.07 -3.62 2.20
CA VAL A 147 11.05 -3.37 0.76
C VAL A 147 11.40 -1.90 0.52
N LYS A 148 12.53 -1.64 -0.15
CA LYS A 148 13.00 -0.28 -0.48
C LYS A 148 12.19 0.33 -1.64
N ALA A 149 10.86 0.29 -1.55
CA ALA A 149 9.98 0.83 -2.57
C ALA A 149 9.78 2.33 -2.37
N ARG A 150 9.83 3.11 -3.45
CA ARG A 150 9.54 4.55 -3.43
C ARG A 150 8.05 4.86 -3.42
N LEU A 151 7.24 3.98 -4.00
CA LEU A 151 5.80 4.13 -4.11
C LEU A 151 5.08 3.06 -3.30
N TRP A 152 4.26 3.47 -2.35
CA TRP A 152 3.37 2.59 -1.60
C TRP A 152 1.94 2.74 -2.07
N ILE A 153 1.33 1.63 -2.47
CA ILE A 153 -0.09 1.54 -2.82
C ILE A 153 -0.78 0.73 -1.71
N LEU A 154 -1.68 1.39 -0.97
CA LEU A 154 -2.23 0.86 0.29
C LEU A 154 -3.76 0.79 0.23
N ASP A 155 -4.31 -0.43 0.19
CA ASP A 155 -5.76 -0.64 0.17
C ASP A 155 -6.28 -0.89 1.60
N GLU A 156 -6.91 0.11 2.19
CA GLU A 156 -7.48 0.09 3.55
C GLU A 156 -6.47 -0.31 4.65
N PRO A 157 -5.24 0.26 4.70
CA PRO A 157 -4.20 -0.21 5.63
C PRO A 157 -4.55 -0.01 7.11
N LEU A 158 -5.45 0.92 7.42
CA LEU A 158 -5.82 1.31 8.78
C LEU A 158 -7.00 0.53 9.37
N THR A 159 -7.65 -0.33 8.59
CA THR A 159 -8.82 -1.11 9.02
C THR A 159 -8.44 -2.12 10.11
N ALA A 160 -9.33 -2.33 11.09
CA ALA A 160 -9.18 -3.27 12.21
C ALA A 160 -7.97 -3.00 13.13
N LEU A 161 -7.45 -1.77 13.14
CA LEU A 161 -6.42 -1.34 14.07
C LEU A 161 -7.04 -0.63 15.27
N ASP A 162 -6.50 -0.89 16.45
CA ASP A 162 -6.75 -0.06 17.63
C ASP A 162 -6.02 1.30 17.53
N GLN A 163 -6.31 2.22 18.44
CA GLN A 163 -5.77 3.58 18.38
C GLN A 163 -4.23 3.61 18.44
N ALA A 164 -3.60 2.73 19.22
CA ALA A 164 -2.14 2.66 19.33
C ALA A 164 -1.52 2.13 18.03
N ALA A 165 -2.08 1.07 17.46
CA ALA A 165 -1.63 0.51 16.18
C ALA A 165 -1.85 1.49 15.02
N LEU A 166 -2.96 2.23 15.03
CA LEU A 166 -3.25 3.26 14.04
C LEU A 166 -2.16 4.35 14.04
N GLN A 167 -1.74 4.80 15.23
CA GLN A 167 -0.65 5.78 15.35
C GLN A 167 0.67 5.24 14.81
N LEU A 168 1.03 3.97 15.12
CA LEU A 168 2.25 3.34 14.60
C LEU A 168 2.25 3.30 13.06
N VAL A 169 1.13 2.89 12.45
CA VAL A 169 1.04 2.80 10.98
C VAL A 169 1.05 4.20 10.34
N GLN A 170 0.40 5.19 10.93
CA GLN A 170 0.46 6.57 10.43
C GLN A 170 1.87 7.17 10.56
N THR A 171 2.59 6.85 11.64
CA THR A 171 4.00 7.24 11.82
C THR A 171 4.86 6.62 10.72
N LEU A 172 4.72 5.33 10.49
CA LEU A 172 5.43 4.60 9.42
C LEU A 172 5.21 5.24 8.04
N ILE A 173 3.95 5.54 7.68
CA ILE A 173 3.64 6.23 6.42
C ILE A 173 4.31 7.61 6.38
N GLY A 174 4.23 8.37 7.48
CA GLY A 174 4.83 9.70 7.58
C GLY A 174 6.36 9.68 7.44
N GLU A 175 7.04 8.68 7.98
CA GLU A 175 8.48 8.50 7.82
C GLU A 175 8.86 8.21 6.38
N HIS A 176 8.11 7.34 5.71
CA HIS A 176 8.29 7.05 4.29
C HIS A 176 8.17 8.32 3.43
N LEU A 177 7.12 9.11 3.65
CA LEU A 177 6.90 10.36 2.90
C LEU A 177 8.00 11.41 3.15
N ARG A 178 8.45 11.57 4.42
CA ARG A 178 9.54 12.52 4.75
C ARG A 178 10.88 12.12 4.14
N GLN A 179 11.07 10.84 3.83
CA GLN A 179 12.25 10.32 3.12
C GLN A 179 12.13 10.45 1.58
N GLY A 180 11.12 11.17 1.09
CA GLY A 180 10.87 11.36 -0.34
C GLY A 180 10.07 10.22 -0.99
N GLY A 181 9.52 9.31 -0.21
CA GLY A 181 8.59 8.30 -0.70
C GLY A 181 7.26 8.91 -1.13
N MET A 182 6.44 8.13 -1.81
CA MET A 182 5.08 8.48 -2.25
C MET A 182 4.10 7.44 -1.74
N ALA A 183 2.88 7.84 -1.40
CA ALA A 183 1.84 6.89 -1.03
C ALA A 183 0.49 7.24 -1.68
N MET A 184 -0.17 6.23 -2.25
CA MET A 184 -1.58 6.29 -2.65
C MET A 184 -2.36 5.33 -1.75
N MET A 185 -3.43 5.81 -1.11
CA MET A 185 -4.12 5.04 -0.09
C MET A 185 -5.64 5.20 -0.17
N THR A 186 -6.36 4.09 0.04
CA THR A 186 -7.79 4.11 0.38
C THR A 186 -7.94 3.98 1.90
N THR A 187 -8.88 4.69 2.48
CA THR A 187 -9.27 4.49 3.89
C THR A 187 -10.61 5.13 4.22
N HIS A 188 -11.33 4.55 5.18
CA HIS A 188 -12.49 5.15 5.83
C HIS A 188 -12.15 5.75 7.21
N GLN A 189 -10.91 5.57 7.66
CA GLN A 189 -10.42 6.11 8.92
C GLN A 189 -9.83 7.51 8.73
N PRO A 190 -9.91 8.37 9.75
CA PRO A 190 -9.21 9.65 9.73
C PRO A 190 -7.69 9.45 9.60
N VAL A 191 -7.09 10.23 8.72
CA VAL A 191 -5.63 10.24 8.51
C VAL A 191 -5.06 11.52 9.10
N ALA A 192 -4.21 11.38 10.11
CA ALA A 192 -3.54 12.49 10.76
C ALA A 192 -2.03 12.20 10.86
N ILE A 193 -1.28 12.63 9.84
CA ILE A 193 0.17 12.46 9.79
C ILE A 193 0.81 13.83 10.01
N THR A 194 1.58 13.95 11.07
CA THR A 194 2.21 15.23 11.46
C THR A 194 3.08 15.80 10.31
N GLY A 195 2.77 17.02 9.90
CA GLY A 195 3.50 17.74 8.85
C GLY A 195 3.15 17.32 7.42
N ILE A 196 2.19 16.43 7.21
CA ILE A 196 1.71 16.01 5.89
C ILE A 196 0.24 16.37 5.74
N VAL A 197 -0.08 17.13 4.69
CA VAL A 197 -1.46 17.40 4.28
C VAL A 197 -1.78 16.49 3.09
N PRO A 198 -2.65 15.48 3.27
CA PRO A 198 -3.00 14.59 2.17
C PRO A 198 -3.71 15.33 1.04
N LYS A 199 -3.35 15.01 -0.21
CA LYS A 199 -4.18 15.32 -1.37
C LYS A 199 -5.35 14.35 -1.43
N THR A 200 -6.48 14.78 -1.96
CA THR A 200 -7.67 13.94 -2.10
C THR A 200 -8.03 13.75 -3.57
N LEU A 201 -8.26 12.52 -3.97
CA LEU A 201 -8.80 12.13 -5.28
C LEU A 201 -10.18 11.50 -5.07
N SER A 202 -11.22 12.20 -5.49
CA SER A 202 -12.61 11.72 -5.34
C SER A 202 -13.03 10.95 -6.59
N LEU A 203 -13.46 9.71 -6.41
CA LEU A 203 -14.08 8.91 -7.46
C LEU A 203 -15.59 9.18 -7.47
N THR A 204 -16.03 9.90 -8.48
CA THR A 204 -17.45 10.10 -8.80
C THR A 204 -17.78 9.31 -10.07
N PRO A 205 -18.93 8.64 -10.12
CA PRO A 205 -19.39 7.98 -11.33
C PRO A 205 -19.55 8.93 -12.50
#